data_207763122c263645e25aad441fdf4048
#
_entry.id   207763122c263645e25aad441fdf4048
#
_cell.length_a   1.000
_cell.length_b   1.000
_cell.length_c   1.000
_cell.angle_alpha   90.00
_cell.angle_beta   90.00
_cell.angle_gamma   90.00
#
_symmetry.space_group_name_H-M   'P 1'
#
loop_
_entity.id
_entity.type
_entity.pdbx_description
1 polymer ?
#
loop_
_entity_poly.entity_id
_entity_poly.type
_entity_poly.pdbx_seq_one_letter_code
_entity_poly.pdbx_strand_id
1 'polypeptide(L)'
;MNIINKKGETWDAEASLKTICAFANDIDNWGGGYLVIGVHEQNGKPQYPLQGVPAEKIDGYLKDMLNKCKLIHPEYLPIVEVADYEDKKFIVIWAPGGNSRPYSAPKTMAKDSKERIYYIRKMSSTIAPSEAEKRELYNLANNIPFDDRVNHEAELTDLNITLIQSYLKEIGSSLYQESENMDFLELCKSMNIVSTLPEYVKPKNVGLMFFSLEPD
;
A
#
# COMPACT_ATOMS: atom_id res chain seq x y z
N MET A 1 5.65 11.53 -4.61
CA MET A 1 4.80 12.23 -3.62
C MET A 1 3.67 12.89 -4.38
N ASN A 2 2.44 12.51 -4.13
CA ASN A 2 1.29 13.12 -4.79
C ASN A 2 0.54 13.99 -3.80
N ILE A 3 0.42 15.25 -4.16
CA ILE A 3 -0.25 16.28 -3.38
C ILE A 3 -1.57 16.56 -4.08
N ILE A 4 -2.69 16.37 -3.40
CA ILE A 4 -4.01 16.67 -3.94
C ILE A 4 -4.59 17.85 -3.18
N ASN A 5 -4.84 18.92 -3.91
CA ASN A 5 -5.65 20.04 -3.44
C ASN A 5 -6.37 20.67 -4.64
N LYS A 6 -7.69 20.78 -4.56
CA LYS A 6 -8.49 21.54 -5.53
C LYS A 6 -9.26 22.61 -4.78
N LYS A 7 -9.10 23.88 -5.22
CA LYS A 7 -9.94 25.03 -4.86
C LYS A 7 -9.97 25.38 -3.36
N GLY A 8 -8.80 25.35 -2.67
CA GLY A 8 -8.73 25.79 -1.28
C GLY A 8 -9.38 24.84 -0.27
N GLU A 9 -9.86 23.66 -0.69
CA GLU A 9 -10.29 22.60 0.19
C GLU A 9 -9.14 21.63 0.44
N THR A 10 -9.00 21.20 1.68
CA THR A 10 -7.91 20.31 2.12
C THR A 10 -8.12 18.85 1.74
N TRP A 11 -9.29 18.50 1.17
CA TRP A 11 -9.65 17.12 0.87
C TRP A 11 -10.58 17.03 -0.35
N ASP A 12 -10.16 16.29 -1.39
CA ASP A 12 -10.99 15.86 -2.52
C ASP A 12 -11.15 14.33 -2.44
N ALA A 13 -12.27 13.91 -1.88
CA ALA A 13 -12.54 12.50 -1.62
C ALA A 13 -12.61 11.65 -2.90
N GLU A 14 -13.19 12.18 -3.99
CA GLU A 14 -13.31 11.44 -5.24
C GLU A 14 -11.96 11.28 -5.95
N ALA A 15 -11.19 12.36 -6.05
CA ALA A 15 -9.86 12.31 -6.64
C ALA A 15 -8.90 11.44 -5.82
N SER A 16 -9.01 11.49 -4.49
CA SER A 16 -8.21 10.67 -3.58
C SER A 16 -8.54 9.19 -3.73
N LEU A 17 -9.82 8.82 -3.77
CA LEU A 17 -10.23 7.43 -3.99
C LEU A 17 -9.69 6.86 -5.31
N LYS A 18 -9.82 7.62 -6.40
CA LYS A 18 -9.29 7.20 -7.71
C LYS A 18 -7.77 7.04 -7.69
N THR A 19 -7.07 7.91 -6.97
CA THR A 19 -5.62 7.85 -6.84
C THR A 19 -5.18 6.66 -5.98
N ILE A 20 -5.87 6.38 -4.87
CA ILE A 20 -5.63 5.19 -4.04
C ILE A 20 -5.87 3.92 -4.86
N CYS A 21 -6.96 3.86 -5.63
CA CYS A 21 -7.24 2.74 -6.53
C CYS A 21 -6.13 2.55 -7.58
N ALA A 22 -5.61 3.65 -8.14
CA ALA A 22 -4.53 3.59 -9.12
C ALA A 22 -3.20 3.12 -8.51
N PHE A 23 -2.89 3.50 -7.27
CA PHE A 23 -1.73 2.99 -6.54
C PHE A 23 -1.90 1.52 -6.16
N ALA A 24 -3.11 1.08 -5.76
CA ALA A 24 -3.39 -0.32 -5.51
C ALA A 24 -3.19 -1.19 -6.77
N ASN A 25 -3.50 -0.66 -7.94
CA ASN A 25 -3.25 -1.32 -9.22
C ASN A 25 -1.77 -1.39 -9.59
N ASP A 26 -0.98 -0.40 -9.23
CA ASP A 26 0.48 -0.37 -9.36
C ASP A 26 1.00 -1.05 -10.63
N ILE A 27 0.55 -0.56 -11.79
CA ILE A 27 0.79 -1.20 -13.09
C ILE A 27 2.29 -1.29 -13.44
N ASP A 28 3.08 -0.33 -12.95
CA ASP A 28 4.52 -0.29 -13.17
C ASP A 28 5.30 -1.09 -12.09
N ASN A 29 4.59 -1.69 -11.11
CA ASN A 29 5.13 -2.49 -10.00
C ASN A 29 6.22 -1.77 -9.18
N TRP A 30 5.97 -0.51 -8.84
CA TRP A 30 6.89 0.35 -8.08
C TRP A 30 6.61 0.35 -6.56
N GLY A 31 5.72 -0.51 -6.09
CA GLY A 31 5.34 -0.60 -4.68
C GLY A 31 4.19 0.32 -4.27
N GLY A 32 3.41 0.82 -5.24
CA GLY A 32 2.27 1.70 -4.99
C GLY A 32 2.64 3.17 -4.90
N GLY A 33 2.08 3.93 -3.94
CA GLY A 33 2.37 5.36 -3.83
C GLY A 33 1.79 6.03 -2.60
N TYR A 34 2.21 7.27 -2.39
CA TYR A 34 1.81 8.10 -1.26
C TYR A 34 0.86 9.22 -1.66
N LEU A 35 -0.13 9.47 -0.82
CA LEU A 35 -1.00 10.62 -0.86
C LEU A 35 -0.86 11.39 0.45
N VAL A 36 -0.55 12.69 0.37
CA VAL A 36 -0.40 13.55 1.55
C VAL A 36 -1.48 14.60 1.56
N ILE A 37 -2.24 14.68 2.65
CA ILE A 37 -3.28 15.68 2.89
C ILE A 37 -2.75 16.75 3.85
N GLY A 38 -3.06 18.00 3.56
CA GLY A 38 -2.60 19.16 4.34
C GLY A 38 -1.52 19.98 3.63
N VAL A 39 -1.09 19.57 2.44
CA VAL A 39 -0.12 20.31 1.62
C VAL A 39 -0.82 20.97 0.44
N HIS A 40 -0.76 22.28 0.38
CA HIS A 40 -1.22 23.04 -0.79
C HIS A 40 -0.21 22.88 -1.93
N GLU A 41 -0.72 22.56 -3.12
CA GLU A 41 0.09 22.37 -4.32
C GLU A 41 -0.26 23.40 -5.38
N GLN A 42 0.78 23.97 -6.01
CA GLN A 42 0.63 24.76 -7.21
C GLN A 42 1.67 24.33 -8.26
N ASN A 43 1.21 23.95 -9.45
CA ASN A 43 2.07 23.50 -10.55
C ASN A 43 3.00 22.32 -10.19
N GLY A 44 2.51 21.35 -9.43
CA GLY A 44 3.27 20.17 -9.01
C GLY A 44 4.25 20.41 -7.87
N LYS A 45 4.25 21.61 -7.25
CA LYS A 45 5.16 21.96 -6.16
C LYS A 45 4.41 22.32 -4.89
N PRO A 46 4.88 21.86 -3.72
CA PRO A 46 4.30 22.29 -2.45
C PRO A 46 4.48 23.80 -2.25
N GLN A 47 3.45 24.45 -1.76
CA GLN A 47 3.49 25.87 -1.40
C GLN A 47 3.82 26.02 0.08
N TYR A 48 4.72 26.94 0.37
CA TYR A 48 5.13 27.29 1.74
C TYR A 48 4.53 28.64 2.16
N PRO A 49 4.20 28.81 3.46
CA PRO A 49 4.31 27.82 4.53
C PRO A 49 3.28 26.69 4.38
N LEU A 50 3.65 25.46 4.76
CA LEU A 50 2.74 24.31 4.73
C LEU A 50 1.54 24.61 5.64
N GLN A 51 0.32 24.24 5.19
CA GLN A 51 -0.91 24.58 5.92
C GLN A 51 -1.27 23.56 6.99
N GLY A 52 -1.02 22.28 6.73
CA GLY A 52 -1.44 21.18 7.60
C GLY A 52 -2.95 20.91 7.53
N VAL A 53 -3.41 19.99 8.38
CA VAL A 53 -4.82 19.67 8.59
C VAL A 53 -5.20 20.10 10.00
N PRO A 54 -6.28 20.90 10.20
CA PRO A 54 -6.77 21.24 11.52
C PRO A 54 -7.08 19.98 12.34
N ALA A 55 -6.63 19.93 13.59
CA ALA A 55 -6.72 18.75 14.45
C ALA A 55 -8.16 18.25 14.58
N GLU A 56 -9.13 19.16 14.68
CA GLU A 56 -10.55 18.86 14.79
C GLU A 56 -11.16 18.21 13.51
N LYS A 57 -10.48 18.31 12.37
CA LYS A 57 -10.95 17.72 11.09
C LYS A 57 -10.34 16.36 10.79
N ILE A 58 -9.26 15.97 11.47
CA ILE A 58 -8.51 14.75 11.18
C ILE A 58 -9.41 13.52 11.27
N ASP A 59 -10.11 13.33 12.40
CA ASP A 59 -10.99 12.17 12.60
C ASP A 59 -12.10 12.09 11.55
N GLY A 60 -12.67 13.24 11.16
CA GLY A 60 -13.65 13.31 10.09
C GLY A 60 -13.09 12.86 8.74
N TYR A 61 -11.89 13.29 8.38
CA TYR A 61 -11.22 12.89 7.14
C TYR A 61 -10.84 11.41 7.13
N LEU A 62 -10.36 10.88 8.25
CA LEU A 62 -10.04 9.45 8.37
C LEU A 62 -11.29 8.57 8.19
N LYS A 63 -12.40 8.93 8.83
CA LYS A 63 -13.68 8.23 8.71
C LYS A 63 -14.25 8.32 7.28
N ASP A 64 -14.19 9.50 6.67
CA ASP A 64 -14.65 9.68 5.28
C ASP A 64 -13.81 8.86 4.33
N MET A 65 -12.50 8.87 4.47
CA MET A 65 -11.58 8.08 3.64
C MET A 65 -11.86 6.58 3.79
N LEU A 66 -11.99 6.07 5.01
CA LEU A 66 -12.33 4.66 5.25
C LEU A 66 -13.62 4.26 4.52
N ASN A 67 -14.67 5.09 4.64
CA ASN A 67 -15.93 4.84 3.97
C ASN A 67 -15.83 4.89 2.45
N LYS A 68 -14.97 5.76 1.91
CA LYS A 68 -14.73 5.84 0.46
C LYS A 68 -13.91 4.65 -0.04
N CYS A 69 -12.88 4.21 0.69
CA CYS A 69 -12.06 3.07 0.29
C CYS A 69 -12.87 1.77 0.19
N LYS A 70 -13.94 1.60 0.96
CA LYS A 70 -14.90 0.49 0.79
C LYS A 70 -15.57 0.45 -0.58
N LEU A 71 -15.50 1.54 -1.34
CA LEU A 71 -15.99 1.58 -2.72
C LEU A 71 -14.97 1.04 -3.73
N ILE A 72 -13.73 0.75 -3.33
CA ILE A 72 -12.77 0.05 -4.18
C ILE A 72 -13.15 -1.43 -4.21
N HIS A 73 -13.07 -2.04 -5.37
CA HIS A 73 -13.40 -3.46 -5.54
C HIS A 73 -12.36 -4.16 -6.44
N PRO A 74 -11.82 -5.31 -6.03
CA PRO A 74 -11.95 -5.94 -4.70
C PRO A 74 -11.66 -4.99 -3.54
N GLU A 75 -12.04 -5.38 -2.30
CA GLU A 75 -11.83 -4.53 -1.12
C GLU A 75 -10.35 -4.17 -0.97
N TYR A 76 -10.09 -2.91 -0.70
CA TYR A 76 -8.74 -2.39 -0.53
C TYR A 76 -8.72 -1.24 0.48
N LEU A 77 -7.87 -1.36 1.46
CA LEU A 77 -7.63 -0.31 2.46
C LEU A 77 -6.15 0.07 2.44
N PRO A 78 -5.84 1.37 2.26
CA PRO A 78 -4.47 1.86 2.37
C PRO A 78 -4.04 1.96 3.83
N ILE A 79 -2.76 2.10 4.06
CA ILE A 79 -2.19 2.40 5.36
C ILE A 79 -2.20 3.90 5.57
N VAL A 80 -2.64 4.33 6.75
CA VAL A 80 -2.83 5.75 7.05
C VAL A 80 -2.16 6.11 8.35
N GLU A 81 -1.39 7.18 8.33
CA GLU A 81 -0.70 7.75 9.48
C GLU A 81 -0.96 9.24 9.58
N VAL A 82 -1.02 9.75 10.81
CA VAL A 82 -1.05 11.19 11.08
C VAL A 82 0.33 11.60 11.54
N ALA A 83 1.03 12.36 10.69
CA ALA A 83 2.38 12.83 10.93
C ALA A 83 2.38 14.28 11.42
N ASP A 84 3.27 14.59 12.35
CA ASP A 84 3.53 15.95 12.81
C ASP A 84 4.79 16.51 12.10
N TYR A 85 4.66 17.70 11.52
CA TYR A 85 5.77 18.43 10.89
C TYR A 85 5.58 19.94 11.07
N GLU A 86 6.60 20.64 11.57
CA GLU A 86 6.56 22.10 11.83
C GLU A 86 5.31 22.52 12.63
N ASP A 87 5.01 21.83 13.74
CA ASP A 87 3.84 22.05 14.61
C ASP A 87 2.47 21.92 13.91
N LYS A 88 2.44 21.27 12.75
CA LYS A 88 1.23 21.01 11.97
C LYS A 88 1.05 19.53 11.72
N LYS A 89 -0.22 19.11 11.60
CA LYS A 89 -0.58 17.72 11.33
C LYS A 89 -0.84 17.52 9.86
N PHE A 90 -0.41 16.35 9.37
CA PHE A 90 -0.62 15.90 8.00
C PHE A 90 -1.16 14.48 8.03
N ILE A 91 -2.05 14.14 7.11
CA ILE A 91 -2.46 12.75 6.93
C ILE A 91 -1.66 12.18 5.78
N VAL A 92 -0.86 11.17 6.06
CA VAL A 92 -0.07 10.44 5.08
C VAL A 92 -0.77 9.12 4.80
N ILE A 93 -1.11 8.89 3.56
CA ILE A 93 -1.77 7.68 3.10
C ILE A 93 -0.79 6.95 2.19
N TRP A 94 -0.38 5.75 2.59
CA TRP A 94 0.38 4.87 1.72
C TRP A 94 -0.53 3.79 1.17
N ALA A 95 -0.58 3.70 -0.16
CA ALA A 95 -1.34 2.71 -0.90
C ALA A 95 -0.36 1.78 -1.62
N PRO A 96 0.09 0.68 -0.99
CA PRO A 96 0.92 -0.32 -1.65
C PRO A 96 0.20 -1.00 -2.80
N GLY A 97 0.95 -1.59 -3.74
CA GLY A 97 0.38 -2.42 -4.79
C GLY A 97 -0.38 -3.60 -4.18
N GLY A 98 -1.66 -3.73 -4.52
CA GLY A 98 -2.51 -4.77 -3.95
C GLY A 98 -2.32 -6.14 -4.62
N ASN A 99 -2.66 -7.22 -3.90
CA ASN A 99 -2.51 -8.59 -4.37
C ASN A 99 -3.70 -9.09 -5.22
N SER A 100 -4.85 -8.41 -5.15
CA SER A 100 -6.10 -8.83 -5.83
C SER A 100 -6.43 -7.95 -7.04
N ARG A 101 -5.39 -7.48 -7.75
CA ARG A 101 -5.54 -6.68 -8.99
C ARG A 101 -6.38 -7.44 -10.03
N PRO A 102 -7.12 -6.73 -10.88
CA PRO A 102 -7.26 -5.28 -10.99
C PRO A 102 -8.31 -4.72 -10.04
N TYR A 103 -7.98 -3.61 -9.38
CA TYR A 103 -8.91 -2.86 -8.54
C TYR A 103 -9.68 -1.84 -9.37
N SER A 104 -10.97 -1.70 -9.09
CA SER A 104 -11.85 -0.71 -9.71
C SER A 104 -12.46 0.20 -8.66
N ALA A 105 -12.76 1.45 -9.05
CA ALA A 105 -13.51 2.38 -8.24
C ALA A 105 -14.64 3.01 -9.04
N PRO A 106 -15.67 3.61 -8.40
CA PRO A 106 -16.73 4.32 -9.11
C PRO A 106 -16.16 5.43 -10.00
N LYS A 107 -16.73 5.58 -11.19
CA LYS A 107 -16.38 6.67 -12.10
C LYS A 107 -16.70 8.04 -11.50
N THR A 108 -17.78 8.11 -10.75
CA THR A 108 -18.22 9.29 -10.01
C THR A 108 -18.91 8.86 -8.72
N MET A 109 -18.89 9.72 -7.71
CA MET A 109 -19.56 9.53 -6.42
C MET A 109 -21.06 9.85 -6.44
N ALA A 110 -21.66 10.14 -7.62
CA ALA A 110 -23.09 10.34 -7.76
C ALA A 110 -23.87 9.07 -7.35
N LYS A 111 -24.98 9.25 -6.61
CA LYS A 111 -25.77 8.13 -6.04
C LYS A 111 -26.25 7.11 -7.07
N ASP A 112 -26.46 7.50 -8.30
CA ASP A 112 -27.01 6.65 -9.37
C ASP A 112 -25.93 6.05 -10.29
N SER A 113 -24.66 6.36 -10.05
CA SER A 113 -23.56 5.85 -10.88
C SER A 113 -23.20 4.43 -10.48
N LYS A 114 -23.52 3.48 -11.37
CA LYS A 114 -23.08 2.08 -11.26
C LYS A 114 -21.80 1.80 -12.04
N GLU A 115 -21.31 2.76 -12.83
CA GLU A 115 -20.13 2.59 -13.67
C GLU A 115 -18.87 2.56 -12.82
N ARG A 116 -18.07 1.51 -13.00
CA ARG A 116 -16.79 1.31 -12.32
C ARG A 116 -15.68 1.34 -13.36
N ILE A 117 -14.55 1.91 -12.97
CA ILE A 117 -13.38 2.05 -13.83
C ILE A 117 -12.18 1.54 -13.08
N TYR A 118 -11.29 0.83 -13.75
CA TYR A 118 -9.93 0.62 -13.31
C TYR A 118 -9.17 1.93 -13.45
N TYR A 119 -8.38 2.26 -12.46
CA TYR A 119 -7.53 3.44 -12.52
C TYR A 119 -6.07 3.00 -12.44
N ILE A 120 -5.22 3.67 -13.19
CA ILE A 120 -3.76 3.53 -13.15
C ILE A 120 -3.11 4.88 -12.96
N ARG A 121 -1.87 4.85 -12.47
CA ARG A 121 -1.07 6.06 -12.32
C ARG A 121 -0.07 6.16 -13.45
N LYS A 122 -0.10 7.27 -14.18
CA LYS A 122 0.93 7.64 -15.16
C LYS A 122 1.48 9.00 -14.78
N MET A 123 2.76 9.04 -14.39
CA MET A 123 3.40 10.25 -13.86
C MET A 123 2.58 10.88 -12.73
N SER A 124 2.09 12.11 -12.93
CA SER A 124 1.26 12.85 -11.97
C SER A 124 -0.26 12.67 -12.16
N SER A 125 -0.71 11.87 -13.13
CA SER A 125 -2.12 11.74 -13.49
C SER A 125 -2.70 10.38 -13.15
N THR A 126 -3.92 10.38 -12.61
CA THR A 126 -4.76 9.19 -12.45
C THR A 126 -5.70 9.10 -13.64
N ILE A 127 -5.58 8.04 -14.43
CA ILE A 127 -6.30 7.84 -15.69
C ILE A 127 -6.95 6.46 -15.78
N ALA A 128 -7.90 6.30 -16.68
CA ALA A 128 -8.39 4.99 -17.07
C ALA A 128 -7.35 4.30 -17.96
N PRO A 129 -7.08 2.99 -17.77
CA PRO A 129 -6.14 2.25 -18.59
C PRO A 129 -6.69 2.01 -19.99
N SER A 130 -5.79 1.94 -20.97
CA SER A 130 -6.06 1.41 -22.30
C SER A 130 -6.38 -0.09 -22.25
N GLU A 131 -6.86 -0.68 -23.33
CA GLU A 131 -7.13 -2.13 -23.39
C GLU A 131 -5.85 -2.98 -23.23
N ALA A 132 -4.70 -2.48 -23.67
CA ALA A 132 -3.42 -3.16 -23.47
C ALA A 132 -3.02 -3.15 -21.98
N GLU A 133 -3.15 -2.01 -21.31
CA GLU A 133 -2.84 -1.85 -19.88
C GLU A 133 -3.84 -2.62 -19.00
N LYS A 134 -5.11 -2.76 -19.40
CA LYS A 134 -6.04 -3.64 -18.69
C LYS A 134 -5.59 -5.09 -18.72
N ARG A 135 -5.13 -5.59 -19.89
CA ARG A 135 -4.57 -6.95 -20.00
C ARG A 135 -3.35 -7.12 -19.12
N GLU A 136 -2.50 -6.11 -19.05
CA GLU A 136 -1.33 -6.12 -18.17
C GLU A 136 -1.73 -6.19 -16.68
N LEU A 137 -2.72 -5.42 -16.24
CA LEU A 137 -3.26 -5.52 -14.88
C LEU A 137 -3.77 -6.92 -14.54
N TYR A 138 -4.48 -7.58 -15.47
CA TYR A 138 -4.91 -8.97 -15.28
C TYR A 138 -3.73 -9.95 -15.23
N ASN A 139 -2.71 -9.74 -16.04
CA ASN A 139 -1.50 -10.55 -16.01
C ASN A 139 -0.74 -10.38 -14.69
N LEU A 140 -0.61 -9.16 -14.18
CA LEU A 140 0.02 -8.89 -12.89
C LEU A 140 -0.70 -9.62 -11.74
N ALA A 141 -2.04 -9.69 -11.78
CA ALA A 141 -2.82 -10.44 -10.81
C ALA A 141 -2.49 -11.94 -10.81
N ASN A 142 -2.22 -12.50 -11.97
CA ASN A 142 -1.95 -13.93 -12.16
C ASN A 142 -0.47 -14.30 -11.97
N ASN A 143 0.43 -13.32 -12.01
CA ASN A 143 1.87 -13.57 -12.02
C ASN A 143 2.51 -13.62 -10.63
N ILE A 144 1.79 -13.29 -9.57
CA ILE A 144 2.30 -13.46 -8.19
C ILE A 144 1.69 -14.74 -7.64
N PRO A 145 2.46 -15.84 -7.53
CA PRO A 145 2.02 -17.07 -6.89
C PRO A 145 1.53 -16.79 -5.47
N PHE A 146 0.63 -17.63 -4.96
CA PHE A 146 0.04 -17.45 -3.63
C PHE A 146 1.11 -17.36 -2.54
N ASP A 147 2.11 -18.19 -2.61
CA ASP A 147 3.21 -18.28 -1.66
C ASP A 147 4.09 -17.01 -1.64
N ASP A 148 4.27 -16.34 -2.78
CA ASP A 148 5.07 -15.11 -2.89
C ASP A 148 4.28 -13.81 -2.58
N ARG A 149 2.97 -13.91 -2.32
CA ARG A 149 2.14 -12.75 -1.95
C ARG A 149 2.45 -12.29 -0.54
N VAL A 150 2.55 -10.96 -0.39
CA VAL A 150 2.68 -10.32 0.93
C VAL A 150 1.35 -10.42 1.67
N ASN A 151 1.39 -10.89 2.91
CA ASN A 151 0.23 -10.87 3.80
C ASN A 151 0.21 -9.54 4.57
N HIS A 152 -0.76 -8.70 4.27
CA HIS A 152 -0.88 -7.36 4.87
C HIS A 152 -1.45 -7.37 6.30
N GLU A 153 -2.08 -8.45 6.71
CA GLU A 153 -2.66 -8.62 8.06
C GLU A 153 -1.63 -9.16 9.05
N ALA A 154 -0.61 -9.87 8.56
CA ALA A 154 0.44 -10.44 9.39
C ALA A 154 1.52 -9.42 9.77
N GLU A 155 2.19 -9.70 10.89
CA GLU A 155 3.33 -8.93 11.39
C GLU A 155 4.62 -9.78 11.37
N LEU A 156 5.79 -9.12 11.42
CA LEU A 156 7.08 -9.82 11.45
C LEU A 156 7.19 -10.77 12.67
N THR A 157 6.50 -10.45 13.76
CA THR A 157 6.42 -11.25 15.00
C THR A 157 5.67 -12.57 14.82
N ASP A 158 4.91 -12.74 13.74
CA ASP A 158 4.21 -13.99 13.44
C ASP A 158 5.16 -15.03 12.84
N LEU A 159 6.36 -14.62 12.44
CA LEU A 159 7.43 -15.52 12.04
C LEU A 159 8.26 -15.96 13.24
N ASN A 160 8.54 -17.25 13.33
CA ASN A 160 9.27 -17.84 14.44
C ASN A 160 10.73 -18.16 14.06
N ILE A 161 11.68 -17.49 14.73
CA ILE A 161 13.11 -17.67 14.47
C ILE A 161 13.59 -19.11 14.71
N THR A 162 13.01 -19.80 15.69
CA THR A 162 13.40 -21.18 16.00
C THR A 162 13.03 -22.13 14.87
N LEU A 163 11.86 -21.95 14.24
CA LEU A 163 11.45 -22.74 13.08
C LEU A 163 12.37 -22.46 11.89
N ILE A 164 12.70 -21.20 11.66
CA ILE A 164 13.62 -20.77 10.59
C ILE A 164 15.00 -21.42 10.80
N GLN A 165 15.57 -21.31 11.98
CA GLN A 165 16.89 -21.89 12.28
C GLN A 165 16.90 -23.41 12.21
N SER A 166 15.82 -24.07 12.68
CA SER A 166 15.67 -25.51 12.56
C SER A 166 15.66 -25.97 11.09
N TYR A 167 14.92 -25.26 10.25
CA TYR A 167 14.87 -25.52 8.81
C TYR A 167 16.24 -25.32 8.16
N LEU A 168 16.91 -24.17 8.42
CA LEU A 168 18.24 -23.88 7.86
C LEU A 168 19.29 -24.92 8.25
N LYS A 169 19.21 -25.42 9.48
CA LYS A 169 20.06 -26.48 9.98
C LYS A 169 19.79 -27.81 9.27
N GLU A 170 18.53 -28.17 9.10
CA GLU A 170 18.11 -29.42 8.47
C GLU A 170 18.55 -29.50 7.01
N ILE A 171 18.41 -28.38 6.25
CA ILE A 171 18.85 -28.33 4.86
C ILE A 171 20.35 -28.10 4.68
N GLY A 172 21.12 -27.93 5.78
CA GLY A 172 22.57 -27.69 5.73
C GLY A 172 22.96 -26.35 5.12
N SER A 173 22.10 -25.31 5.25
CA SER A 173 22.36 -23.98 4.70
C SER A 173 23.50 -23.28 5.43
N SER A 174 24.39 -22.61 4.70
CA SER A 174 25.42 -21.71 5.27
C SER A 174 24.82 -20.58 6.09
N LEU A 175 23.61 -20.15 5.73
CA LEU A 175 22.87 -19.08 6.42
C LEU A 175 22.54 -19.47 7.88
N TYR A 176 22.54 -20.78 8.23
CA TYR A 176 22.33 -21.21 9.61
C TYR A 176 23.39 -20.63 10.56
N GLN A 177 24.66 -20.71 10.17
CA GLN A 177 25.77 -20.19 11.01
C GLN A 177 25.73 -18.66 11.13
N GLU A 178 25.32 -17.98 10.03
CA GLU A 178 25.20 -16.53 9.99
C GLU A 178 23.99 -16.05 10.82
N SER A 179 22.92 -16.85 10.88
CA SER A 179 21.66 -16.51 11.58
C SER A 179 21.82 -16.32 13.09
N GLU A 180 22.88 -16.85 13.70
CA GLU A 180 23.14 -16.67 15.14
C GLU A 180 23.56 -15.23 15.49
N ASN A 181 24.13 -14.50 14.52
CA ASN A 181 24.64 -13.14 14.71
C ASN A 181 23.95 -12.11 13.80
N MET A 182 22.96 -12.54 13.01
CA MET A 182 22.24 -11.70 12.06
C MET A 182 20.96 -11.13 12.70
N ASP A 183 20.63 -9.88 12.36
CA ASP A 183 19.32 -9.33 12.71
C ASP A 183 18.18 -10.17 12.11
N PHE A 184 17.09 -10.32 12.88
CA PHE A 184 15.96 -11.16 12.46
C PHE A 184 15.33 -10.73 11.15
N LEU A 185 15.19 -9.42 10.95
CA LEU A 185 14.66 -8.89 9.71
C LEU A 185 15.58 -9.16 8.52
N GLU A 186 16.89 -9.03 8.70
CA GLU A 186 17.87 -9.34 7.66
C GLU A 186 17.87 -10.83 7.31
N LEU A 187 17.73 -11.71 8.30
CA LEU A 187 17.55 -13.14 8.08
C LEU A 187 16.31 -13.42 7.21
N CYS A 188 15.16 -12.85 7.58
CA CYS A 188 13.91 -13.00 6.82
C CYS A 188 14.02 -12.44 5.39
N LYS A 189 14.72 -11.33 5.19
CA LYS A 189 15.00 -10.78 3.85
C LYS A 189 15.91 -11.70 3.04
N SER A 190 16.96 -12.24 3.64
CA SER A 190 17.89 -13.17 3.00
C SER A 190 17.20 -14.45 2.54
N MET A 191 16.18 -14.88 3.27
CA MET A 191 15.34 -16.03 2.91
C MET A 191 14.21 -15.67 1.92
N ASN A 192 14.03 -14.40 1.60
CA ASN A 192 12.94 -13.89 0.75
C ASN A 192 11.52 -14.22 1.28
N ILE A 193 11.35 -14.32 2.58
CA ILE A 193 10.08 -14.64 3.25
C ILE A 193 9.32 -13.40 3.75
N VAL A 194 9.86 -12.21 3.52
CA VAL A 194 9.23 -10.91 3.81
C VAL A 194 9.29 -10.00 2.58
N SER A 195 8.47 -8.94 2.58
CA SER A 195 8.54 -7.90 1.56
C SER A 195 9.87 -7.15 1.64
N THR A 196 10.35 -6.66 0.51
CA THR A 196 11.60 -5.88 0.41
C THR A 196 11.37 -4.38 0.43
N LEU A 197 10.12 -3.92 0.58
CA LEU A 197 9.79 -2.50 0.63
C LEU A 197 10.33 -1.88 1.93
N PRO A 198 11.13 -0.80 1.85
CA PRO A 198 11.79 -0.22 3.02
C PRO A 198 10.84 0.27 4.11
N GLU A 199 9.71 0.84 3.70
CA GLU A 199 8.73 1.46 4.60
C GLU A 199 7.73 0.46 5.17
N TYR A 200 7.68 -0.76 4.65
CA TYR A 200 6.65 -1.72 5.00
C TYR A 200 7.12 -3.16 4.88
N VAL A 201 7.65 -3.66 5.98
CA VAL A 201 8.11 -5.04 6.04
C VAL A 201 6.99 -5.92 6.59
N LYS A 202 6.45 -6.77 5.72
CA LYS A 202 5.41 -7.73 6.06
C LYS A 202 5.80 -9.12 5.58
N PRO A 203 5.39 -10.19 6.28
CA PRO A 203 5.60 -11.56 5.85
C PRO A 203 4.95 -11.85 4.50
N LYS A 204 5.59 -12.73 3.72
CA LYS A 204 4.96 -13.40 2.60
C LYS A 204 4.24 -14.66 3.07
N ASN A 205 3.25 -15.13 2.30
CA ASN A 205 2.51 -16.33 2.66
C ASN A 205 3.43 -17.54 2.87
N VAL A 206 4.47 -17.71 2.04
CA VAL A 206 5.46 -18.78 2.22
C VAL A 206 6.12 -18.72 3.60
N GLY A 207 6.47 -17.52 4.07
CA GLY A 207 7.04 -17.33 5.40
C GLY A 207 6.11 -17.81 6.51
N LEU A 208 4.84 -17.41 6.45
CA LEU A 208 3.81 -17.80 7.42
C LEU A 208 3.52 -19.31 7.36
N MET A 209 3.36 -19.88 6.17
CA MET A 209 3.06 -21.31 6.00
C MET A 209 4.12 -22.22 6.62
N PHE A 210 5.38 -21.85 6.56
CA PHE A 210 6.49 -22.68 7.05
C PHE A 210 7.04 -22.27 8.41
N PHE A 211 6.90 -21.02 8.78
CA PHE A 211 7.60 -20.45 9.94
C PHE A 211 6.69 -19.70 10.91
N SER A 212 5.37 -19.86 10.83
CA SER A 212 4.44 -19.45 11.87
C SER A 212 4.11 -20.61 12.80
N LEU A 213 3.80 -20.29 14.07
CA LEU A 213 3.27 -21.28 15.01
C LEU A 213 1.76 -21.52 14.82
N GLU A 214 1.08 -20.54 14.23
CA GLU A 214 -0.36 -20.57 13.91
C GLU A 214 -0.49 -20.12 12.44
N PRO A 215 -0.34 -21.04 11.46
CA PRO A 215 -0.33 -20.69 10.04
C PRO A 215 -1.71 -20.45 9.41
N ASP A 216 -2.79 -20.50 10.20
CA ASP A 216 -4.20 -20.41 9.73
C ASP A 216 -4.64 -18.96 9.45
#